data_e0daf92f172811dc922e4b8032cae4a6
#
_entry.id   e0daf92f172811dc922e4b8032cae4a6
#
_cell.length_a   1.000
_cell.length_b   1.000
_cell.length_c   1.000
_cell.angle_alpha   90.00
_cell.angle_beta   90.00
_cell.angle_gamma   90.00
#
_symmetry.space_group_name_H-M   'P 1'
#
loop_
_entity.id
_entity.type
_entity.pdbx_description
1 polymer ?
#
loop_
_entity_poly.entity_id
_entity_poly.type
_entity_poly.pdbx_seq_one_letter_code
_entity_poly.pdbx_strand_id
1 'polypeptide(L)'
;SPSSLIGSGFDVIKHHMEIRGLGIINIRSLFGVEAIREQKKIELVMELMEWDTNLEYDRLGFEEEKYPILGVELPMLRIPVTPARNLTTIIEVAVRNHLLKVMGYDSALEFEKKLLRKMEERGGDQFEVEGEVE
;
A
#
# COMPACT_ATOMS: atom_id res chain seq x y z
N SER A 1 18.95 4.76 18.15
CA SER A 1 18.06 5.40 17.20
C SER A 1 16.62 4.94 17.42
N PRO A 2 15.64 5.79 17.17
CA PRO A 2 14.24 5.40 17.34
C PRO A 2 13.87 4.30 16.36
N SER A 3 13.21 3.27 16.84
CA SER A 3 12.82 2.13 16.02
C SER A 3 11.37 2.21 15.51
N SER A 4 10.57 3.08 16.10
CA SER A 4 9.17 3.21 15.71
C SER A 4 8.66 4.64 15.90
N LEU A 5 7.64 4.97 15.14
CA LEU A 5 6.97 6.26 15.17
C LEU A 5 5.53 6.05 15.61
N ILE A 6 5.12 6.85 16.61
CA ILE A 6 3.76 6.77 17.17
C ILE A 6 3.00 8.03 16.81
N GLY A 7 1.81 7.87 16.25
CA GLY A 7 0.90 8.96 15.96
C GLY A 7 -0.19 9.05 17.03
N SER A 8 -0.55 10.28 17.37
CA SER A 8 -1.67 10.56 18.27
C SER A 8 -2.34 11.86 17.88
N GLY A 9 -3.61 12.02 18.23
CA GLY A 9 -4.34 13.25 17.98
C GLY A 9 -4.17 14.26 19.10
N PHE A 10 -4.38 15.54 18.79
CA PHE A 10 -4.45 16.58 19.80
C PHE A 10 -5.77 16.50 20.55
N ASP A 11 -5.75 16.75 21.84
CA ASP A 11 -6.93 16.59 22.71
C ASP A 11 -8.17 17.32 22.23
N VAL A 12 -8.01 18.54 21.69
CA VAL A 12 -9.15 19.36 21.26
C VAL A 12 -9.80 18.81 19.99
N ILE A 13 -9.00 18.26 19.08
CA ILE A 13 -9.49 17.84 17.76
C ILE A 13 -9.48 16.32 17.55
N LYS A 14 -9.07 15.57 18.55
CA LYS A 14 -9.00 14.12 18.38
C LYS A 14 -10.38 13.54 18.13
N HIS A 15 -10.42 12.49 17.34
CA HIS A 15 -11.64 11.83 16.86
C HIS A 15 -12.44 12.64 15.84
N HIS A 16 -11.98 13.83 15.48
CA HIS A 16 -12.64 14.66 14.47
C HIS A 16 -11.89 14.60 13.15
N MET A 17 -12.64 14.67 12.07
CA MET A 17 -12.10 14.69 10.72
C MET A 17 -12.88 15.71 9.90
N GLU A 18 -12.16 16.51 9.12
CA GLU A 18 -12.76 17.40 8.17
C GLU A 18 -12.92 16.69 6.82
N ILE A 19 -14.13 16.68 6.31
CA ILE A 19 -14.43 16.13 4.99
C ILE A 19 -14.91 17.26 4.11
N ARG A 20 -14.19 17.49 3.05
CA ARG A 20 -14.54 18.56 2.10
C ARG A 20 -15.94 18.33 1.54
N GLY A 21 -16.76 19.35 1.59
CA GLY A 21 -18.16 19.31 1.15
C GLY A 21 -19.14 18.83 2.21
N LEU A 22 -18.66 18.26 3.31
CA LEU A 22 -19.52 17.81 4.41
C LEU A 22 -19.28 18.59 5.70
N GLY A 23 -18.03 18.92 5.99
CA GLY A 23 -17.66 19.62 7.21
C GLY A 23 -16.88 18.75 8.18
N ILE A 24 -16.88 19.17 9.43
CA ILE A 24 -16.16 18.46 10.49
C ILE A 24 -17.09 17.42 11.11
N ILE A 25 -16.65 16.18 11.12
CA ILE A 25 -17.40 15.07 11.70
C ILE A 25 -16.67 14.48 12.89
N ASN A 26 -17.40 13.86 13.79
CA ASN A 26 -16.84 13.11 14.91
C ASN A 26 -16.89 11.62 14.56
N ILE A 27 -15.73 11.04 14.33
CA ILE A 27 -15.60 9.65 13.90
C ILE A 27 -16.14 8.69 14.97
N ARG A 28 -15.83 8.97 16.23
CA ARG A 28 -16.32 8.12 17.33
C ARG A 28 -17.84 8.10 17.40
N SER A 29 -18.47 9.26 17.22
CA SER A 29 -19.93 9.36 17.28
C SER A 29 -20.60 8.64 16.12
N LEU A 30 -19.97 8.69 14.93
CA LEU A 30 -20.54 8.07 13.72
C LEU A 30 -20.30 6.58 13.63
N PHE A 31 -19.10 6.12 14.03
CA PHE A 31 -18.64 4.76 13.76
C PHE A 31 -18.33 3.96 15.03
N GLY A 32 -18.38 4.57 16.20
CA GLY A 32 -18.13 3.91 17.47
C GLY A 32 -16.68 3.89 17.89
N VAL A 33 -16.43 3.36 19.07
CA VAL A 33 -15.09 3.35 19.66
C VAL A 33 -14.10 2.47 18.90
N GLU A 34 -14.59 1.53 18.13
CA GLU A 34 -13.74 0.64 17.33
C GLU A 34 -13.04 1.34 16.17
N ALA A 35 -13.58 2.49 15.76
CA ALA A 35 -13.04 3.26 14.63
C ALA A 35 -11.92 4.22 15.04
N ILE A 36 -11.59 4.32 16.31
CA ILE A 36 -10.61 5.28 16.81
C ILE A 36 -9.52 4.59 17.62
N ARG A 37 -8.37 5.26 17.70
CA ARG A 37 -7.24 4.88 18.54
C ARG A 37 -6.69 6.11 19.22
N GLU A 38 -6.28 5.98 20.47
CA GLU A 38 -5.59 7.07 21.18
C GLU A 38 -4.19 7.27 20.61
N GLN A 39 -3.52 6.17 20.32
CA GLN A 39 -2.20 6.14 19.73
C GLN A 39 -2.09 4.99 18.74
N LYS A 40 -1.33 5.17 17.68
CA LYS A 40 -1.09 4.12 16.71
C LYS A 40 0.32 4.25 16.14
N LYS A 41 1.00 3.13 16.04
CA LYS A 41 2.27 3.07 15.32
C LYS A 41 2.01 3.41 13.85
N ILE A 42 2.82 4.34 13.32
CA ILE A 42 2.77 4.67 11.91
C ILE A 42 3.70 3.71 11.17
N GLU A 43 3.17 3.00 10.19
CA GLU A 43 3.90 1.93 9.52
C GLU A 43 4.07 2.16 8.02
N LEU A 44 3.28 3.02 7.43
CA LEU A 44 3.28 3.22 5.98
C LEU A 44 2.92 4.66 5.66
N VAL A 45 3.63 5.22 4.70
CA VAL A 45 3.33 6.56 4.17
C VAL A 45 2.81 6.38 2.75
N MET A 46 1.69 7.03 2.45
CA MET A 46 1.14 7.07 1.10
C MET A 46 1.17 8.50 0.60
N GLU A 47 1.92 8.75 -0.44
CA GLU A 47 1.95 10.04 -1.12
C GLU A 47 0.96 10.00 -2.27
N LEU A 48 -0.08 10.83 -2.17
CA LEU A 48 -1.07 10.95 -3.23
C LEU A 48 -0.60 12.02 -4.20
N MET A 49 -0.59 11.69 -5.48
CA MET A 49 -0.09 12.57 -6.52
C MET A 49 -1.05 12.61 -7.70
N GLU A 50 -0.99 13.68 -8.47
CA GLU A 50 -1.76 13.75 -9.69
C GLU A 50 -1.23 12.75 -10.71
N TRP A 51 -2.13 12.15 -11.48
CA TRP A 51 -1.75 11.25 -12.55
C TRP A 51 -0.98 12.02 -13.63
N ASP A 52 0.20 11.51 -13.98
CA ASP A 52 1.02 12.06 -15.04
C ASP A 52 1.29 10.97 -16.08
N THR A 53 0.78 11.15 -17.29
CA THR A 53 0.93 10.19 -18.37
C THR A 53 2.36 10.07 -18.88
N ASN A 54 3.23 11.04 -18.55
CA ASN A 54 4.63 11.01 -18.94
C ASN A 54 5.52 10.23 -17.96
N LEU A 55 4.98 9.87 -16.80
CA LEU A 55 5.70 9.09 -15.81
C LEU A 55 5.42 7.59 -15.97
N GLU A 56 6.45 6.80 -15.78
CA GLU A 56 6.29 5.36 -15.67
C GLU A 56 6.05 5.02 -14.20
N TYR A 57 5.06 4.18 -13.95
CA TYR A 57 4.73 3.73 -12.61
C TYR A 57 5.17 2.29 -12.44
N ASP A 58 5.86 1.99 -11.35
CA ASP A 58 6.23 0.63 -11.01
C ASP A 58 4.98 -0.17 -10.61
N ARG A 59 4.58 -1.08 -11.48
CA ARG A 59 3.38 -1.90 -11.27
C ARG A 59 3.64 -3.12 -10.42
N LEU A 60 4.90 -3.51 -10.27
CA LEU A 60 5.25 -4.71 -9.53
C LEU A 60 5.63 -4.43 -8.09
N GLY A 61 5.88 -3.17 -7.76
CA GLY A 61 6.16 -2.77 -6.38
C GLY A 61 7.47 -3.31 -5.82
N PHE A 62 8.47 -3.54 -6.67
CA PHE A 62 9.77 -4.04 -6.21
C PHE A 62 10.60 -2.99 -5.51
N GLU A 63 10.47 -1.75 -5.92
CA GLU A 63 11.22 -0.66 -5.35
C GLU A 63 10.41 0.03 -4.28
N GLU A 64 10.82 -0.15 -3.03
CA GLU A 64 10.24 0.61 -1.93
C GLU A 64 11.01 1.90 -1.77
N GLU A 65 10.28 3.01 -1.73
CA GLU A 65 10.84 4.27 -1.31
C GLU A 65 10.75 4.38 0.20
N LYS A 66 11.62 5.19 0.78
CA LYS A 66 11.63 5.45 2.22
C LYS A 66 11.31 6.91 2.46
N TYR A 67 10.54 7.17 3.49
CA TYR A 67 10.20 8.51 3.91
C TYR A 67 10.59 8.69 5.37
N PRO A 68 11.54 9.60 5.68
CA PRO A 68 11.97 9.80 7.05
C PRO A 68 11.02 10.73 7.81
N ILE A 69 10.62 10.32 9.00
CA ILE A 69 9.86 11.16 9.93
C ILE A 69 10.53 11.02 11.29
N LEU A 70 11.02 12.12 11.82
CA LEU A 70 11.69 12.15 13.14
C LEU A 70 12.76 11.07 13.30
N GLY A 71 13.55 10.86 12.25
CA GLY A 71 14.64 9.90 12.29
C GLY A 71 14.24 8.44 12.07
N VAL A 72 12.96 8.17 11.86
CA VAL A 72 12.46 6.83 11.53
C VAL A 72 12.19 6.76 10.04
N GLU A 73 12.80 5.81 9.35
CA GLU A 73 12.54 5.59 7.93
C GLU A 73 11.33 4.67 7.76
N LEU A 74 10.32 5.18 7.08
CA LEU A 74 9.09 4.45 6.83
C LEU A 74 8.97 4.10 5.36
N PRO A 75 8.43 2.92 5.03
CA PRO A 75 8.11 2.61 3.66
C PRO A 75 7.08 3.60 3.11
N MET A 76 7.29 4.03 1.88
CA MET A 76 6.41 4.99 1.22
C MET A 76 5.96 4.44 -0.12
N LEU A 77 4.67 4.61 -0.39
CA LEU A 77 4.07 4.32 -1.69
C LEU A 77 3.59 5.61 -2.31
N ARG A 78 3.84 5.78 -3.60
CA ARG A 78 3.28 6.88 -4.38
C ARG A 78 2.07 6.36 -5.13
N ILE A 79 0.94 7.01 -4.92
CA ILE A 79 -0.32 6.59 -5.51
C ILE A 79 -0.84 7.70 -6.41
N PRO A 80 -0.88 7.47 -7.74
CA PRO A 80 -1.48 8.44 -8.65
C PRO A 80 -2.99 8.44 -8.48
N VAL A 81 -3.56 9.63 -8.38
CA VAL A 81 -4.99 9.82 -8.15
C VAL A 81 -5.63 10.37 -9.42
N THR A 82 -6.69 9.72 -9.86
CA THR A 82 -7.53 10.22 -10.95
C THR A 82 -8.99 10.14 -10.54
N PRO A 83 -9.87 10.97 -11.14
CA PRO A 83 -11.31 10.88 -10.83
C PRO A 83 -11.93 9.52 -11.14
N ALA A 84 -11.36 8.78 -12.08
CA ALA A 84 -11.90 7.48 -12.51
C ALA A 84 -11.51 6.32 -11.60
N ARG A 85 -10.56 6.50 -10.67
CA ARG A 85 -10.05 5.43 -9.82
C ARG A 85 -10.67 5.50 -8.43
N ASN A 86 -11.03 4.35 -7.89
CA ASN A 86 -11.51 4.26 -6.52
C ASN A 86 -10.33 4.27 -5.56
N LEU A 87 -10.03 5.44 -5.01
CA LEU A 87 -8.91 5.64 -4.11
C LEU A 87 -9.04 4.80 -2.84
N THR A 88 -10.24 4.67 -2.30
CA THR A 88 -10.48 3.87 -1.09
C THR A 88 -10.04 2.42 -1.27
N THR A 89 -10.42 1.82 -2.39
CA THR A 89 -10.03 0.44 -2.70
C THR A 89 -8.51 0.31 -2.87
N ILE A 90 -7.89 1.27 -3.53
CA ILE A 90 -6.44 1.26 -3.74
C ILE A 90 -5.70 1.35 -2.40
N ILE A 91 -6.13 2.24 -1.52
CA ILE A 91 -5.52 2.39 -0.19
C ILE A 91 -5.72 1.10 0.62
N GLU A 92 -6.91 0.53 0.60
CA GLU A 92 -7.17 -0.71 1.31
C GLU A 92 -6.27 -1.85 0.85
N VAL A 93 -6.14 -2.04 -0.46
CA VAL A 93 -5.27 -3.06 -1.03
C VAL A 93 -3.81 -2.80 -0.66
N ALA A 94 -3.37 -1.54 -0.73
CA ALA A 94 -2.01 -1.18 -0.36
C ALA A 94 -1.70 -1.50 1.10
N VAL A 95 -2.62 -1.21 2.00
CA VAL A 95 -2.46 -1.52 3.43
C VAL A 95 -2.41 -3.03 3.66
N ARG A 96 -3.32 -3.78 3.04
CA ARG A 96 -3.34 -5.24 3.18
C ARG A 96 -2.06 -5.87 2.63
N ASN A 97 -1.57 -5.39 1.50
CA ASN A 97 -0.32 -5.86 0.92
C ASN A 97 0.87 -5.55 1.83
N HIS A 98 0.89 -4.37 2.43
CA HIS A 98 1.93 -4.02 3.40
C HIS A 98 1.91 -4.97 4.61
N LEU A 99 0.74 -5.27 5.15
CA LEU A 99 0.60 -6.20 6.27
C LEU A 99 1.12 -7.60 5.91
N LEU A 100 0.85 -8.05 4.69
CA LEU A 100 1.39 -9.33 4.21
C LEU A 100 2.91 -9.32 4.15
N LYS A 101 3.51 -8.23 3.69
CA LYS A 101 4.97 -8.10 3.64
C LYS A 101 5.58 -8.17 5.04
N VAL A 102 4.95 -7.51 6.00
CA VAL A 102 5.39 -7.57 7.40
C VAL A 102 5.34 -8.99 7.93
N MET A 103 4.40 -9.80 7.47
CA MET A 103 4.27 -11.20 7.83
C MET A 103 5.20 -12.12 7.03
N GLY A 104 6.02 -11.57 6.15
CA GLY A 104 6.98 -12.34 5.37
C GLY A 104 6.52 -12.73 3.97
N TYR A 105 5.34 -12.31 3.53
CA TYR A 105 4.82 -12.58 2.20
C TYR A 105 4.87 -11.32 1.34
N ASP A 106 5.57 -11.39 0.22
CA ASP A 106 5.61 -10.31 -0.77
C ASP A 106 4.96 -10.79 -2.05
N SER A 107 3.80 -10.23 -2.39
CA SER A 107 3.01 -10.65 -3.55
C SER A 107 3.77 -10.49 -4.86
N ALA A 108 4.53 -9.40 -5.00
CA ALA A 108 5.29 -9.16 -6.22
C ALA A 108 6.43 -10.16 -6.38
N LEU A 109 7.15 -10.45 -5.30
CA LEU A 109 8.22 -11.44 -5.32
C LEU A 109 7.69 -12.85 -5.55
N GLU A 110 6.57 -13.19 -4.93
CA GLU A 110 5.93 -14.50 -5.13
C GLU A 110 5.48 -14.68 -6.59
N PHE A 111 4.93 -13.65 -7.18
CA PHE A 111 4.55 -13.67 -8.60
C PHE A 111 5.79 -13.87 -9.49
N GLU A 112 6.86 -13.13 -9.23
CA GLU A 112 8.11 -13.26 -9.99
C GLU A 112 8.67 -14.67 -9.90
N LYS A 113 8.72 -15.24 -8.70
CA LYS A 113 9.19 -16.61 -8.50
C LYS A 113 8.37 -17.63 -9.28
N LYS A 114 7.06 -17.47 -9.28
CA LYS A 114 6.17 -18.36 -10.04
C LYS A 114 6.41 -18.22 -11.54
N LEU A 115 6.59 -16.99 -12.00
CA LEU A 115 6.85 -16.73 -13.41
C LEU A 115 8.17 -17.36 -13.86
N LEU A 116 9.22 -17.20 -13.07
CA LEU A 116 10.53 -17.79 -13.35
C LEU A 116 10.46 -19.31 -13.38
N ARG A 117 9.77 -19.92 -12.44
CA ARG A 117 9.57 -21.37 -12.43
C ARG A 117 8.84 -21.86 -13.67
N LYS A 118 7.81 -21.16 -14.10
CA LYS A 118 7.09 -21.50 -15.33
C LYS A 118 7.97 -21.39 -16.56
N MET A 119 8.81 -20.39 -16.62
CA MET A 119 9.75 -20.21 -17.72
C MET A 119 10.80 -21.31 -17.74
N GLU A 120 11.30 -21.73 -16.59
CA GLU A 120 12.24 -22.85 -16.49
C GLU A 120 11.60 -24.17 -16.92
N GLU A 121 10.38 -24.45 -16.45
CA GLU A 121 9.63 -25.63 -16.84
C GLU A 121 9.42 -25.67 -18.35
N ARG A 122 9.03 -24.54 -18.96
CA ARG A 122 8.84 -24.45 -20.40
C ARG A 122 10.16 -24.61 -21.15
N GLY A 123 11.24 -24.07 -20.62
CA GLY A 123 12.57 -24.24 -21.19
C GLY A 123 13.03 -25.70 -21.21
N GLY A 124 12.70 -26.45 -20.13
CA GLY A 124 13.00 -27.87 -20.03
C GLY A 124 12.15 -28.75 -20.91
N ASP A 125 10.88 -28.39 -21.08
CA ASP A 125 9.89 -29.19 -21.79
C ASP A 125 9.54 -28.64 -23.16
N GLN A 126 10.40 -27.84 -23.72
CA GLN A 126 10.12 -27.09 -24.95
C GLN A 126 9.67 -27.95 -26.11
N PHE A 127 10.25 -29.11 -26.31
CA PHE A 127 9.90 -30.00 -27.41
C PHE A 127 8.57 -30.72 -27.19
N GLU A 128 8.23 -30.99 -25.95
CA GLU A 128 6.95 -31.63 -25.63
C GLU A 128 5.79 -30.65 -25.78
N VAL A 129 6.00 -29.41 -25.37
CA VAL A 129 4.98 -28.35 -25.47
C VAL A 129 4.60 -28.07 -26.93
N GLU A 130 5.57 -28.07 -27.83
CA GLU A 130 5.29 -27.84 -29.25
C GLU A 130 4.39 -28.91 -29.87
N GLY A 131 4.49 -30.14 -29.38
CA GLY A 131 3.62 -31.23 -29.83
C GLY A 131 2.19 -31.12 -29.30
N GLU A 132 1.94 -30.38 -28.26
CA GLU A 132 0.64 -30.22 -27.62
C GLU A 132 -0.12 -28.96 -28.05
N VAL A 133 0.57 -27.96 -28.56
CA VAL A 133 -0.02 -26.70 -28.99
C VAL A 133 -0.54 -26.83 -30.42
N GLU A 134 -1.79 -27.10 -30.55
CA GLU A 134 -2.47 -27.21 -31.86
C GLU A 134 -3.68 -26.28 -31.92
#